data_32858096fc769832023bb7c6949fb8c8
#
_entry.id   32858096fc769832023bb7c6949fb8c8
#
_cell.length_a   1.000
_cell.length_b   1.000
_cell.length_c   1.000
_cell.angle_alpha   90.00
_cell.angle_beta   90.00
_cell.angle_gamma   90.00
#
_symmetry.space_group_name_H-M   'P 1'
#
loop_
_entity.id
_entity.type
_entity.pdbx_description
1 polymer ?
#
loop_
_entity_poly.entity_id
_entity_poly.type
_entity_poly.pdbx_seq_one_letter_code
_entity_poly.pdbx_strand_id
1 'polypeptide(L)'
;MSTNQDGPAADLYPRSYHRENDLEALVAFMRRVGFGQVVCAHDQAVHATGIPFLVGGTAKAPLLEGHLHRSNPQLSALPAEGLFIVQGAHAYIRPAWYETKKRDGKAVPTWNYLIVQARGRVEIRDDKDWLLGHLNALSAANEAAWDDPWDPDMTPPGYMDALVRGIVGICMSVRVMDGLWKLSANQPLENRRGVIRGLRASGAPGSIAVAEAMEARERGSAK
;
A
#
# COMPACT_ATOMS: atom_id res chain seq x y z
N MET A 1 -26.18 26.20 5.34
CA MET A 1 -24.79 26.70 5.47
C MET A 1 -23.89 25.49 5.43
N SER A 2 -23.30 25.26 4.27
CA SER A 2 -22.42 24.11 4.03
C SER A 2 -21.02 24.47 4.51
N THR A 3 -20.57 23.88 5.61
CA THR A 3 -19.18 24.02 6.03
C THR A 3 -18.34 23.04 5.22
N ASN A 4 -17.67 23.58 4.20
CA ASN A 4 -16.57 22.91 3.51
C ASN A 4 -15.47 22.62 4.55
N GLN A 5 -15.39 21.38 5.03
CA GLN A 5 -14.27 20.92 5.85
C GLN A 5 -13.19 20.25 4.95
N ASP A 6 -12.81 20.93 3.87
CA ASP A 6 -11.60 20.61 3.13
C ASP A 6 -10.42 21.30 3.81
N GLY A 7 -10.05 20.80 4.99
CA GLY A 7 -8.76 21.10 5.56
C GLY A 7 -7.66 20.52 4.63
N PRO A 8 -6.53 21.22 4.46
CA PRO A 8 -5.44 20.69 3.63
C PRO A 8 -5.06 19.30 4.13
N ALA A 9 -5.04 18.32 3.20
CA ALA A 9 -4.54 16.99 3.51
C ALA A 9 -3.17 17.14 4.14
N ALA A 10 -2.99 16.64 5.37
CA ALA A 10 -1.71 16.73 6.05
C ALA A 10 -0.68 15.99 5.20
N ASP A 11 0.31 16.71 4.70
CA ASP A 11 1.39 16.14 3.90
C ASP A 11 2.07 15.00 4.65
N LEU A 12 2.14 13.84 4.05
CA LEU A 12 2.77 12.65 4.60
C LEU A 12 4.24 12.89 4.97
N TYR A 13 4.90 13.76 4.20
CA TYR A 13 6.29 14.13 4.42
C TYR A 13 6.58 15.49 3.76
N PRO A 14 7.23 16.45 4.46
CA PRO A 14 7.38 17.83 3.99
C PRO A 14 8.33 17.99 2.79
N ARG A 15 9.09 16.94 2.40
CA ARG A 15 10.13 17.06 1.39
C ARG A 15 9.67 16.51 0.04
N SER A 16 9.47 17.41 -0.92
CA SER A 16 8.93 17.13 -2.26
C SER A 16 9.70 16.05 -3.05
N TYR A 17 11.02 15.96 -2.89
CA TYR A 17 11.86 14.99 -3.61
C TYR A 17 11.61 13.52 -3.23
N HIS A 18 10.86 13.26 -2.16
CA HIS A 18 10.44 11.91 -1.79
C HIS A 18 9.00 11.61 -2.20
N ARG A 19 8.22 12.59 -2.64
CA ARG A 19 6.83 12.37 -3.04
C ARG A 19 6.74 11.65 -4.37
N GLU A 20 5.73 10.83 -4.47
CA GLU A 20 5.21 10.32 -5.72
C GLU A 20 3.80 10.91 -5.92
N ASN A 21 3.62 11.63 -7.01
CA ASN A 21 2.37 12.32 -7.31
C ASN A 21 1.64 11.72 -8.52
N ASP A 22 2.26 10.77 -9.21
CA ASP A 22 1.60 10.07 -10.32
C ASP A 22 0.57 9.08 -9.76
N LEU A 23 -0.71 9.41 -9.90
CA LEU A 23 -1.82 8.60 -9.41
C LEU A 23 -1.85 7.20 -10.01
N GLU A 24 -1.47 7.04 -11.28
CA GLU A 24 -1.39 5.73 -11.91
C GLU A 24 -0.27 4.89 -11.29
N ALA A 25 0.88 5.50 -10.98
CA ALA A 25 1.98 4.82 -10.29
C ALA A 25 1.57 4.41 -8.86
N LEU A 26 0.84 5.25 -8.14
CA LEU A 26 0.32 4.92 -6.79
C LEU A 26 -0.66 3.76 -6.84
N VAL A 27 -1.62 3.78 -7.76
CA VAL A 27 -2.59 2.69 -7.95
C VAL A 27 -1.90 1.39 -8.37
N ALA A 28 -0.97 1.45 -9.31
CA ALA A 28 -0.19 0.28 -9.73
C ALA A 28 0.64 -0.31 -8.59
N PHE A 29 1.21 0.55 -7.74
CA PHE A 29 1.92 0.12 -6.53
C PHE A 29 0.99 -0.60 -5.55
N MET A 30 -0.19 -0.04 -5.28
CA MET A 30 -1.16 -0.64 -4.35
C MET A 30 -1.65 -1.99 -4.86
N ARG A 31 -1.97 -2.11 -6.16
CA ARG A 31 -2.35 -3.39 -6.80
C ARG A 31 -1.27 -4.45 -6.68
N ARG A 32 -0.01 -4.07 -6.88
CA ARG A 32 1.13 -5.00 -6.77
C ARG A 32 1.37 -5.48 -5.35
N VAL A 33 1.16 -4.62 -4.34
CA VAL A 33 1.34 -5.00 -2.93
C VAL A 33 0.17 -5.87 -2.46
N GLY A 34 -1.07 -5.54 -2.80
CA GLY A 34 -2.28 -6.34 -2.56
C GLY A 34 -2.66 -6.55 -1.09
N PHE A 35 -1.87 -6.05 -0.13
CA PHE A 35 -2.11 -6.14 1.31
C PHE A 35 -1.85 -4.80 1.99
N GLY A 36 -2.73 -4.39 2.90
CA GLY A 36 -2.60 -3.11 3.59
C GLY A 36 -3.34 -3.09 4.91
N GLN A 37 -3.29 -1.95 5.59
CA GLN A 37 -3.97 -1.74 6.85
C GLN A 37 -5.07 -0.70 6.70
N VAL A 38 -6.31 -1.06 7.02
CA VAL A 38 -7.41 -0.11 7.18
C VAL A 38 -7.43 0.38 8.62
N VAL A 39 -7.40 1.70 8.80
CA VAL A 39 -7.37 2.36 10.11
C VAL A 39 -8.58 3.29 10.20
N CYS A 40 -9.38 3.14 11.25
CA CYS A 40 -10.53 4.00 11.56
C CYS A 40 -10.47 4.41 13.02
N ALA A 41 -10.94 5.62 13.32
CA ALA A 41 -11.10 6.10 14.69
C ALA A 41 -12.60 6.15 15.03
N HIS A 42 -12.96 5.67 16.22
CA HIS A 42 -14.31 5.72 16.76
C HIS A 42 -14.26 5.75 18.29
N ASP A 43 -15.07 6.60 18.92
CA ASP A 43 -15.22 6.71 20.38
C ASP A 43 -13.89 6.76 21.14
N GLN A 44 -12.95 7.61 20.70
CA GLN A 44 -11.60 7.78 21.25
C GLN A 44 -10.69 6.54 21.12
N ALA A 45 -11.14 5.49 20.44
CA ALA A 45 -10.33 4.32 20.08
C ALA A 45 -9.89 4.38 18.61
N VAL A 46 -8.70 3.85 18.34
CA VAL A 46 -8.18 3.66 16.98
C VAL A 46 -8.15 2.16 16.70
N HIS A 47 -8.84 1.77 15.65
CA HIS A 47 -8.86 0.39 15.16
C HIS A 47 -8.00 0.27 13.91
N ALA A 48 -7.19 -0.77 13.83
CA ALA A 48 -6.37 -1.08 12.65
C ALA A 48 -6.43 -2.58 12.35
N THR A 49 -6.77 -2.93 11.11
CA THR A 49 -6.79 -4.32 10.64
C THR A 49 -6.02 -4.46 9.34
N GLY A 50 -5.11 -5.43 9.28
CA GLY A 50 -4.43 -5.82 8.05
C GLY A 50 -5.34 -6.69 7.20
N ILE A 51 -5.52 -6.32 5.92
CA ILE A 51 -6.40 -7.04 4.99
C ILE A 51 -5.78 -7.14 3.59
N PRO A 52 -6.02 -8.22 2.85
CA PRO A 52 -5.88 -8.24 1.41
C PRO A 52 -6.94 -7.34 0.79
N PHE A 53 -6.63 -6.70 -0.32
CA PHE A 53 -7.57 -5.78 -0.97
C PHE A 53 -7.40 -5.74 -2.48
N LEU A 54 -8.46 -5.30 -3.15
CA LEU A 54 -8.47 -4.96 -4.57
C LEU A 54 -8.56 -3.45 -4.75
N VAL A 55 -8.02 -2.97 -5.86
CA VAL A 55 -8.15 -1.56 -6.29
C VAL A 55 -8.97 -1.51 -7.56
N GLY A 56 -10.22 -1.11 -7.41
CA GLY A 56 -11.17 -0.82 -8.49
C GLY A 56 -11.17 0.67 -8.87
N GLY A 57 -12.13 1.06 -9.70
CA GLY A 57 -12.30 2.43 -10.16
C GLY A 57 -11.18 2.89 -11.11
N THR A 58 -10.97 4.21 -11.13
CA THR A 58 -9.89 4.85 -11.91
C THR A 58 -8.82 5.41 -10.98
N ALA A 59 -7.65 5.78 -11.51
CA ALA A 59 -6.60 6.38 -10.67
C ALA A 59 -7.02 7.73 -10.04
N LYS A 60 -7.95 8.45 -10.67
CA LYS A 60 -8.51 9.70 -10.12
C LYS A 60 -9.64 9.48 -9.11
N ALA A 61 -10.27 8.33 -9.13
CA ALA A 61 -11.34 7.93 -8.22
C ALA A 61 -11.19 6.43 -7.86
N PRO A 62 -10.14 6.04 -7.13
CA PRO A 62 -9.93 4.65 -6.78
C PRO A 62 -10.91 4.20 -5.70
N LEU A 63 -11.27 2.92 -5.80
CA LEU A 63 -12.10 2.23 -4.83
C LEU A 63 -11.26 1.09 -4.24
N LEU A 64 -11.08 1.08 -2.92
CA LEU A 64 -10.41 -0.03 -2.23
C LEU A 64 -11.48 -0.96 -1.67
N GLU A 65 -11.38 -2.23 -2.02
CA GLU A 65 -12.35 -3.25 -1.65
C GLU A 65 -11.65 -4.37 -0.88
N GLY A 66 -12.20 -4.72 0.26
CA GLY A 66 -11.68 -5.77 1.12
C GLY A 66 -12.79 -6.39 1.97
N HIS A 67 -12.43 -7.26 2.90
CA HIS A 67 -13.39 -7.81 3.86
C HIS A 67 -12.76 -8.00 5.23
N LEU A 68 -13.60 -8.01 6.25
CA LEU A 68 -13.27 -8.27 7.64
C LEU A 68 -14.02 -9.50 8.14
N HIS A 69 -13.47 -10.20 9.11
CA HIS A 69 -14.25 -11.20 9.84
C HIS A 69 -15.43 -10.52 10.56
N ARG A 70 -16.61 -11.14 10.54
CA ARG A 70 -17.86 -10.55 11.08
C ARG A 70 -17.76 -10.19 12.57
N SER A 71 -16.89 -10.83 13.33
CA SER A 71 -16.63 -10.48 14.74
C SER A 71 -15.52 -9.44 14.92
N ASN A 72 -15.00 -8.85 13.85
CA ASN A 72 -13.95 -7.83 13.98
C ASN A 72 -14.52 -6.57 14.65
N PRO A 73 -13.96 -6.11 15.79
CA PRO A 73 -14.48 -4.96 16.51
C PRO A 73 -14.44 -3.66 15.71
N GLN A 74 -13.59 -3.56 14.68
CA GLN A 74 -13.53 -2.40 13.81
C GLN A 74 -14.84 -2.15 13.05
N LEU A 75 -15.69 -3.17 12.85
CA LEU A 75 -16.99 -3.01 12.19
C LEU A 75 -17.92 -2.06 12.97
N SER A 76 -17.79 -1.96 14.29
CA SER A 76 -18.56 -1.01 15.09
C SER A 76 -18.19 0.45 14.83
N ALA A 77 -17.02 0.70 14.28
CA ALA A 77 -16.54 2.02 13.88
C ALA A 77 -17.03 2.45 12.49
N LEU A 78 -17.67 1.57 11.73
CA LEU A 78 -18.07 1.84 10.34
C LEU A 78 -19.58 2.16 10.23
N PRO A 79 -20.01 3.05 9.31
CA PRO A 79 -19.19 3.76 8.32
C PRO A 79 -18.41 4.94 8.93
N ALA A 80 -17.15 5.14 8.52
CA ALA A 80 -16.29 6.21 9.06
C ALA A 80 -15.31 6.76 8.02
N GLU A 81 -14.72 7.90 8.33
CA GLU A 81 -13.49 8.34 7.67
C GLU A 81 -12.35 7.41 8.08
N GLY A 82 -11.58 6.97 7.10
CA GLY A 82 -10.52 6.00 7.31
C GLY A 82 -9.22 6.37 6.60
N LEU A 83 -8.16 5.79 7.09
CA LEU A 83 -6.84 5.79 6.48
C LEU A 83 -6.49 4.36 6.07
N PHE A 84 -6.13 4.18 4.80
CA PHE A 84 -5.59 2.92 4.30
C PHE A 84 -4.09 3.06 4.05
N ILE A 85 -3.29 2.20 4.67
CA ILE A 85 -1.83 2.25 4.60
C ILE A 85 -1.34 1.03 3.83
N VAL A 86 -0.63 1.26 2.73
CA VAL A 86 0.02 0.22 1.93
C VAL A 86 1.52 0.43 2.00
N GLN A 87 2.21 -0.46 2.69
CA GLN A 87 3.66 -0.41 2.83
C GLN A 87 4.30 -1.47 1.92
N GLY A 88 5.20 -1.02 1.05
CA GLY A 88 6.01 -1.89 0.20
C GLY A 88 7.38 -2.20 0.79
N ALA A 89 8.34 -2.42 -0.11
CA ALA A 89 9.70 -2.72 0.28
C ALA A 89 10.33 -1.63 1.14
N HIS A 90 11.14 -2.04 2.10
CA HIS A 90 11.91 -1.15 2.96
C HIS A 90 13.24 -1.80 3.31
N ALA A 91 14.27 -0.97 3.52
CA ALA A 91 15.61 -1.45 3.90
C ALA A 91 16.37 -0.41 4.70
N TYR A 92 17.19 -0.87 5.63
CA TYR A 92 18.16 -0.06 6.33
C TYR A 92 19.31 0.30 5.39
N ILE A 93 19.72 1.58 5.41
CA ILE A 93 20.81 2.10 4.57
C ILE A 93 22.02 2.41 5.45
N ARG A 94 23.10 1.67 5.20
CA ARG A 94 24.34 1.82 5.94
C ARG A 94 25.13 3.03 5.47
N PRO A 95 25.67 3.84 6.39
CA PRO A 95 26.57 4.95 6.04
C PRO A 95 27.80 4.50 5.24
N ALA A 96 28.24 3.27 5.41
CA ALA A 96 29.38 2.71 4.68
C ALA A 96 29.18 2.60 3.17
N TRP A 97 27.93 2.66 2.70
CA TRP A 97 27.61 2.61 1.26
C TRP A 97 27.69 3.97 0.56
N TYR A 98 27.84 5.07 1.33
CA TYR A 98 27.98 6.42 0.78
C TYR A 98 29.44 6.70 0.39
N GLU A 99 29.69 6.92 -0.90
CA GLU A 99 31.04 7.23 -1.39
C GLU A 99 31.57 8.57 -0.83
N THR A 100 30.68 9.55 -0.64
CA THR A 100 31.06 10.86 -0.07
C THR A 100 31.57 10.74 1.36
N LYS A 101 31.15 9.73 2.12
CA LYS A 101 31.64 9.49 3.48
C LYS A 101 33.17 9.35 3.56
N LYS A 102 33.79 8.79 2.51
CA LYS A 102 35.25 8.63 2.44
C LYS A 102 35.98 9.95 2.39
N ARG A 103 35.30 11.02 1.92
CA ARG A 103 35.89 12.37 1.76
C ARG A 103 35.64 13.29 2.95
N ASP A 104 34.43 13.28 3.52
CA ASP A 104 33.99 14.28 4.49
C ASP A 104 33.45 13.70 5.79
N GLY A 105 33.28 12.37 5.87
CA GLY A 105 32.74 11.69 7.05
C GLY A 105 31.25 11.92 7.32
N LYS A 106 30.57 12.77 6.53
CA LYS A 106 29.20 13.24 6.77
C LYS A 106 28.18 12.23 6.26
N ALA A 107 27.97 11.14 6.98
CA ALA A 107 26.97 10.17 6.68
C ALA A 107 26.35 9.59 7.95
N VAL A 108 25.02 9.48 7.96
CA VAL A 108 24.24 8.86 9.03
C VAL A 108 23.43 7.71 8.50
N PRO A 109 23.09 6.71 9.34
CA PRO A 109 22.18 5.64 8.94
C PRO A 109 20.78 6.18 8.68
N THR A 110 20.06 5.53 7.77
CA THR A 110 18.66 5.84 7.47
C THR A 110 17.93 4.60 6.97
N TRP A 111 16.65 4.78 6.61
CA TRP A 111 15.84 3.78 5.94
C TRP A 111 15.37 4.31 4.59
N ASN A 112 15.37 3.45 3.58
CA ASN A 112 14.63 3.64 2.36
C ASN A 112 13.37 2.78 2.39
N TYR A 113 12.26 3.31 1.86
CA TYR A 113 10.97 2.63 1.88
C TYR A 113 9.99 3.28 0.89
N LEU A 114 8.96 2.50 0.53
CA LEU A 114 7.84 2.95 -0.27
C LEU A 114 6.56 2.76 0.56
N ILE A 115 5.73 3.79 0.60
CA ILE A 115 4.44 3.76 1.30
C ILE A 115 3.43 4.61 0.55
N VAL A 116 2.19 4.11 0.48
CA VAL A 116 1.03 4.88 0.03
C VAL A 116 0.05 4.98 1.18
N GLN A 117 -0.48 6.18 1.40
CA GLN A 117 -1.61 6.42 2.29
C GLN A 117 -2.79 6.91 1.46
N ALA A 118 -3.91 6.23 1.59
CA ALA A 118 -5.17 6.62 0.98
C ALA A 118 -6.17 7.01 2.07
N ARG A 119 -6.86 8.14 1.89
CA ARG A 119 -7.89 8.62 2.82
C ARG A 119 -9.22 8.69 2.12
N GLY A 120 -10.24 8.26 2.83
CA GLY A 120 -11.60 8.26 2.29
C GLY A 120 -12.60 7.70 3.26
N ARG A 121 -13.85 7.64 2.82
CA ARG A 121 -14.93 7.06 3.59
C ARG A 121 -14.95 5.56 3.41
N VAL A 122 -14.88 4.83 4.52
CA VAL A 122 -15.02 3.38 4.59
C VAL A 122 -16.48 3.03 4.89
N GLU A 123 -17.07 2.21 4.05
CA GLU A 123 -18.46 1.76 4.16
C GLU A 123 -18.53 0.24 4.23
N ILE A 124 -19.57 -0.28 4.86
CA ILE A 124 -19.89 -1.71 4.92
C ILE A 124 -20.57 -2.15 3.64
N ARG A 125 -20.21 -3.35 3.17
CA ARG A 125 -20.85 -4.08 2.07
C ARG A 125 -21.23 -5.48 2.56
N ASP A 126 -22.43 -5.61 3.10
CA ASP A 126 -22.97 -6.89 3.63
C ASP A 126 -23.98 -7.49 2.67
N ASP A 127 -23.60 -7.61 1.40
CA ASP A 127 -24.34 -8.24 0.33
C ASP A 127 -23.64 -9.53 -0.10
N LYS A 128 -24.38 -10.64 -0.15
CA LYS A 128 -23.82 -11.95 -0.43
C LYS A 128 -23.20 -12.04 -1.84
N ASP A 129 -23.89 -11.52 -2.85
CA ASP A 129 -23.44 -11.63 -4.24
C ASP A 129 -22.21 -10.76 -4.47
N TRP A 130 -22.19 -9.57 -3.85
CA TRP A 130 -21.00 -8.72 -3.85
C TRP A 130 -19.81 -9.42 -3.16
N LEU A 131 -20.02 -10.05 -1.99
CA LEU A 131 -18.98 -10.76 -1.26
C LEU A 131 -18.40 -11.93 -2.07
N LEU A 132 -19.26 -12.75 -2.71
CA LEU A 132 -18.81 -13.83 -3.59
C LEU A 132 -18.01 -13.29 -4.78
N GLY A 133 -18.50 -12.23 -5.43
CA GLY A 133 -17.78 -11.55 -6.51
C GLY A 133 -16.41 -11.01 -6.08
N HIS A 134 -16.34 -10.39 -4.90
CA HIS A 134 -15.10 -9.89 -4.32
C HIS A 134 -14.10 -11.02 -4.04
N LEU A 135 -14.53 -12.10 -3.40
CA LEU A 135 -13.68 -13.26 -3.12
C LEU A 135 -13.14 -13.90 -4.40
N ASN A 136 -13.99 -14.08 -5.41
CA ASN A 136 -13.58 -14.62 -6.70
C ASN A 136 -12.55 -13.71 -7.37
N ALA A 137 -12.77 -12.40 -7.39
CA ALA A 137 -11.84 -11.45 -7.98
C ALA A 137 -10.50 -11.41 -7.22
N LEU A 138 -10.55 -11.47 -5.88
CA LEU A 138 -9.35 -11.50 -5.03
C LEU A 138 -8.54 -12.77 -5.23
N SER A 139 -9.22 -13.94 -5.31
CA SER A 139 -8.58 -15.21 -5.61
C SER A 139 -7.97 -15.20 -7.00
N ALA A 140 -8.71 -14.81 -8.03
CA ALA A 140 -8.21 -14.75 -9.40
C ALA A 140 -6.97 -13.84 -9.53
N ALA A 141 -6.95 -12.70 -8.83
CA ALA A 141 -5.79 -11.79 -8.84
C ALA A 141 -4.53 -12.41 -8.22
N ASN A 142 -4.69 -13.28 -7.21
CA ASN A 142 -3.57 -13.92 -6.53
C ASN A 142 -3.15 -15.25 -7.17
N GLU A 143 -4.10 -15.96 -7.79
CA GLU A 143 -3.87 -17.25 -8.46
C GLU A 143 -3.33 -17.12 -9.89
N ALA A 144 -3.45 -15.95 -10.51
CA ALA A 144 -3.11 -15.71 -11.93
C ALA A 144 -1.67 -16.09 -12.33
N ALA A 145 -0.75 -16.20 -11.37
CA ALA A 145 0.65 -16.54 -11.63
C ALA A 145 0.97 -18.04 -11.49
N TRP A 146 -0.01 -18.87 -11.10
CA TRP A 146 0.17 -20.30 -10.88
C TRP A 146 -0.32 -21.12 -12.06
N ASP A 147 0.32 -22.26 -12.31
CA ASP A 147 -0.04 -23.18 -13.41
C ASP A 147 -1.36 -23.94 -13.13
N ASP A 148 -1.72 -24.11 -11.86
CA ASP A 148 -2.93 -24.75 -11.37
C ASP A 148 -3.76 -23.81 -10.47
N PRO A 149 -4.36 -22.75 -11.03
CA PRO A 149 -5.04 -21.73 -10.23
C PRO A 149 -6.24 -22.33 -9.49
N TRP A 150 -6.42 -21.97 -8.23
CA TRP A 150 -7.59 -22.34 -7.45
C TRP A 150 -8.86 -21.70 -8.03
N ASP A 151 -9.93 -22.52 -8.12
CA ASP A 151 -11.25 -22.10 -8.59
C ASP A 151 -12.30 -22.40 -7.50
N PRO A 152 -13.20 -21.43 -7.16
CA PRO A 152 -14.30 -21.67 -6.23
C PRO A 152 -15.18 -22.86 -6.60
N ASP A 153 -15.34 -23.15 -7.88
CA ASP A 153 -16.13 -24.30 -8.35
C ASP A 153 -15.52 -25.67 -7.98
N MET A 154 -14.26 -25.69 -7.54
CA MET A 154 -13.62 -26.90 -6.98
C MET A 154 -14.09 -27.20 -5.55
N THR A 155 -14.84 -26.30 -4.90
CA THR A 155 -15.31 -26.48 -3.52
C THR A 155 -16.64 -27.26 -3.46
N PRO A 156 -16.91 -27.98 -2.35
CA PRO A 156 -18.19 -28.66 -2.19
C PRO A 156 -19.38 -27.69 -2.24
N PRO A 157 -20.55 -28.12 -2.71
CA PRO A 157 -21.75 -27.29 -2.74
C PRO A 157 -22.07 -26.66 -1.39
N GLY A 158 -22.31 -25.34 -1.36
CA GLY A 158 -22.63 -24.57 -0.16
C GLY A 158 -21.45 -24.21 0.74
N TYR A 159 -20.23 -24.65 0.41
CA TYR A 159 -19.03 -24.32 1.21
C TYR A 159 -18.73 -22.81 1.16
N MET A 160 -18.67 -22.22 -0.02
CA MET A 160 -18.47 -20.78 -0.18
C MET A 160 -19.58 -19.96 0.48
N ASP A 161 -20.82 -20.40 0.39
CA ASP A 161 -21.95 -19.78 1.09
C ASP A 161 -21.79 -19.78 2.61
N ALA A 162 -21.20 -20.83 3.17
CA ALA A 162 -20.91 -20.91 4.61
C ALA A 162 -19.80 -19.94 5.00
N LEU A 163 -18.73 -19.84 4.21
CA LEU A 163 -17.61 -18.93 4.46
C LEU A 163 -18.04 -17.46 4.39
N VAL A 164 -18.82 -17.07 3.40
CA VAL A 164 -19.32 -15.69 3.23
C VAL A 164 -20.13 -15.22 4.43
N ARG A 165 -20.87 -16.10 5.12
CA ARG A 165 -21.57 -15.73 6.36
C ARG A 165 -20.65 -15.29 7.51
N GLY A 166 -19.37 -15.68 7.47
CA GLY A 166 -18.35 -15.33 8.48
C GLY A 166 -17.67 -13.99 8.25
N ILE A 167 -17.92 -13.33 7.13
CA ILE A 167 -17.22 -12.10 6.74
C ILE A 167 -18.19 -10.96 6.43
N VAL A 168 -17.65 -9.75 6.39
CA VAL A 168 -18.35 -8.52 5.99
C VAL A 168 -17.43 -7.75 5.06
N GLY A 169 -17.93 -7.36 3.90
CA GLY A 169 -17.21 -6.52 2.94
C GLY A 169 -17.05 -5.09 3.43
N ILE A 170 -15.97 -4.47 3.04
CA ILE A 170 -15.74 -3.04 3.21
C ILE A 170 -15.27 -2.42 1.90
N CYS A 171 -15.72 -1.20 1.63
CA CYS A 171 -15.29 -0.40 0.49
C CYS A 171 -14.83 0.97 0.97
N MET A 172 -13.68 1.44 0.48
CA MET A 172 -13.22 2.81 0.69
C MET A 172 -13.25 3.58 -0.63
N SER A 173 -14.10 4.61 -0.71
CA SER A 173 -14.02 5.62 -1.77
C SER A 173 -12.88 6.58 -1.45
N VAL A 174 -11.78 6.47 -2.18
CA VAL A 174 -10.57 7.26 -1.93
C VAL A 174 -10.75 8.68 -2.45
N ARG A 175 -10.48 9.66 -1.58
CA ARG A 175 -10.50 11.10 -1.94
C ARG A 175 -9.10 11.68 -2.07
N VAL A 176 -8.15 11.19 -1.27
CA VAL A 176 -6.77 11.66 -1.26
C VAL A 176 -5.83 10.47 -1.21
N MET A 177 -4.80 10.49 -2.05
CA MET A 177 -3.67 9.57 -1.97
C MET A 177 -2.36 10.33 -1.84
N ASP A 178 -1.52 9.90 -0.91
CA ASP A 178 -0.16 10.39 -0.72
C ASP A 178 0.83 9.26 -0.92
N GLY A 179 1.75 9.41 -1.86
CA GLY A 179 2.87 8.49 -2.08
C GLY A 179 4.16 9.04 -1.50
N LEU A 180 4.86 8.22 -0.72
CA LEU A 180 6.19 8.54 -0.20
C LEU A 180 7.17 7.45 -0.60
N TRP A 181 8.05 7.79 -1.54
CA TRP A 181 9.12 6.92 -2.01
C TRP A 181 10.47 7.49 -1.57
N LYS A 182 10.80 7.21 -0.31
CA LYS A 182 12.08 7.61 0.26
C LYS A 182 13.17 6.66 -0.23
N LEU A 183 13.79 7.03 -1.34
CA LEU A 183 14.75 6.23 -2.11
C LEU A 183 16.09 6.96 -2.28
N SER A 184 16.52 7.71 -1.26
CA SER A 184 17.77 8.50 -1.28
C SER A 184 17.86 9.53 -2.42
N ALA A 185 16.71 10.06 -2.88
CA ALA A 185 16.64 11.00 -4.01
C ALA A 185 17.42 12.33 -3.76
N ASN A 186 17.63 12.68 -2.49
CA ASN A 186 18.41 13.84 -2.08
C ASN A 186 19.93 13.61 -2.08
N GLN A 187 20.38 12.39 -2.35
CA GLN A 187 21.79 12.04 -2.34
C GLN A 187 22.42 12.22 -3.73
N PRO A 188 23.70 12.56 -3.82
CA PRO A 188 24.45 12.56 -5.07
C PRO A 188 24.38 11.18 -5.76
N LEU A 189 24.52 11.16 -7.09
CA LEU A 189 24.42 9.93 -7.88
C LEU A 189 25.41 8.85 -7.41
N GLU A 190 26.64 9.23 -7.05
CA GLU A 190 27.66 8.30 -6.53
C GLU A 190 27.18 7.58 -5.25
N ASN A 191 26.53 8.31 -4.33
CA ASN A 191 25.96 7.73 -3.10
C ASN A 191 24.80 6.79 -3.42
N ARG A 192 23.87 7.22 -4.29
CA ARG A 192 22.75 6.37 -4.70
C ARG A 192 23.23 5.05 -5.32
N ARG A 193 24.21 5.10 -6.22
CA ARG A 193 24.83 3.91 -6.82
C ARG A 193 25.53 3.03 -5.77
N GLY A 194 26.21 3.64 -4.80
CA GLY A 194 26.81 2.92 -3.67
C GLY A 194 25.77 2.18 -2.82
N VAL A 195 24.64 2.85 -2.54
CA VAL A 195 23.49 2.26 -1.84
C VAL A 195 22.91 1.10 -2.62
N ILE A 196 22.65 1.25 -3.92
CA ILE A 196 22.11 0.18 -4.78
C ILE A 196 23.03 -1.05 -4.75
N ARG A 197 24.34 -0.87 -4.93
CA ARG A 197 25.32 -1.97 -4.83
C ARG A 197 25.26 -2.66 -3.47
N GLY A 198 25.24 -1.87 -2.39
CA GLY A 198 25.19 -2.41 -1.03
C GLY A 198 23.90 -3.18 -0.72
N LEU A 199 22.75 -2.68 -1.18
CA LEU A 199 21.46 -3.35 -1.06
C LEU A 199 21.44 -4.70 -1.80
N ARG A 200 21.92 -4.72 -3.06
CA ARG A 200 22.01 -5.96 -3.83
C ARG A 200 22.98 -6.97 -3.21
N ALA A 201 24.13 -6.50 -2.73
CA ALA A 201 25.13 -7.36 -2.07
C ALA A 201 24.63 -7.95 -0.74
N SER A 202 23.65 -7.32 -0.08
CA SER A 202 23.06 -7.87 1.17
C SER A 202 22.22 -9.12 0.94
N GLY A 203 21.73 -9.35 -0.27
CA GLY A 203 20.92 -10.52 -0.65
C GLY A 203 19.52 -10.61 0.00
N ALA A 204 19.18 -9.72 0.92
CA ALA A 204 17.86 -9.74 1.57
C ALA A 204 16.76 -9.33 0.58
N PRO A 205 15.61 -10.06 0.50
CA PRO A 205 14.56 -9.76 -0.48
C PRO A 205 14.06 -8.32 -0.44
N GLY A 206 13.83 -7.75 0.75
CA GLY A 206 13.42 -6.35 0.91
C GLY A 206 14.48 -5.36 0.42
N SER A 207 15.77 -5.67 0.62
CA SER A 207 16.89 -4.85 0.11
C SER A 207 16.96 -4.87 -1.41
N ILE A 208 16.79 -6.03 -2.02
CA ILE A 208 16.79 -6.17 -3.48
C ILE A 208 15.64 -5.36 -4.08
N ALA A 209 14.42 -5.48 -3.53
CA ALA A 209 13.26 -4.75 -4.00
C ALA A 209 13.42 -3.22 -3.85
N VAL A 210 14.08 -2.73 -2.80
CA VAL A 210 14.42 -1.30 -2.65
C VAL A 210 15.45 -0.88 -3.69
N ALA A 211 16.46 -1.69 -3.98
CA ALA A 211 17.45 -1.40 -5.02
C ALA A 211 16.78 -1.27 -6.40
N GLU A 212 15.87 -2.18 -6.74
CA GLU A 212 15.10 -2.15 -7.98
C GLU A 212 14.23 -0.88 -8.10
N ALA A 213 13.57 -0.49 -7.00
CA ALA A 213 12.80 0.75 -6.96
C ALA A 213 13.67 2.00 -7.15
N MET A 214 14.88 2.03 -6.56
CA MET A 214 15.85 3.11 -6.77
C MET A 214 16.29 3.20 -8.24
N GLU A 215 16.62 2.08 -8.87
CA GLU A 215 17.02 2.00 -10.29
C GLU A 215 15.88 2.42 -11.23
N ALA A 216 14.64 2.00 -10.93
CA ALA A 216 13.48 2.40 -11.71
C ALA A 216 13.26 3.92 -11.67
N ARG A 217 13.42 4.54 -10.51
CA ARG A 217 13.32 5.99 -10.35
C ARG A 217 14.43 6.75 -11.12
N GLU A 218 15.64 6.24 -11.13
CA GLU A 218 16.73 6.83 -11.93
C GLU A 218 16.44 6.80 -13.43
N ARG A 219 15.89 5.70 -13.94
CA ARG A 219 15.48 5.59 -15.36
C ARG A 219 14.35 6.55 -15.72
N GLY A 220 13.39 6.76 -14.82
CA GLY A 220 12.28 7.70 -15.01
C GLY A 220 12.71 9.17 -14.99
N SER A 221 13.74 9.51 -14.24
CA SER A 221 14.28 10.88 -14.14
C SER A 221 15.21 11.27 -15.30
N ALA A 222 15.59 10.31 -16.16
CA ALA A 222 16.48 10.52 -17.31
C ALA A 222 15.72 10.80 -18.62
N LYS A 223 14.39 10.80 -18.58
CA LYS A 223 13.48 11.21 -19.67
C LYS A 223 12.93 12.60 -19.40
#